data_3b24f78c4d42ac769c550b0b1debd022
#
_entry.id   3b24f78c4d42ac769c550b0b1debd022
#
_cell.length_a   1.000
_cell.length_b   1.000
_cell.length_c   1.000
_cell.angle_alpha   90.00
_cell.angle_beta   90.00
_cell.angle_gamma   90.00
#
_symmetry.space_group_name_H-M   'P 1'
#
loop_
_entity.id
_entity.type
_entity.pdbx_description
1 polymer ?
#
loop_
_entity_poly.entity_id
_entity_poly.type
_entity_poly.pdbx_seq_one_letter_code
_entity_poly.pdbx_strand_id
1 'polypeptide(L)'
;MSKKDNKKIKNKKEKVEKIKKDKNIDSISFKRKAKLIGLLCLTIVFIELIVMLVIHITRENKLTYIDAYYNISNVDDSYYIVAGSSNFKHSRYNEMKTYKYKNDKETQTIYAEKAKLVKLDKELNVIFEKTFVSDYDSCFYDVSKVSDGFIAVGSYVYEEKQLSLNTRDGLIAKYDLDGKFLWSKNYQVLGDTEFKRILIVDDGFIVIGQSIYENMEIGNHQNGGGIIVKYDFDGNVIWSNNFGGNKSGIFESIVMVTDGYIVCGKDASNYGMLVKFDKEGNRLWVKNYANTDAVGFTDIKLKDDKLYIASSYNVSNEKNEEGKTLFKYDACIFVYDLNGELLDKITLSGNNDDRFNSLILLDNKIVIVGYTKSSDIKLDGLKYKENMTESFIIEYDYDGKMLNHKVYGGTKNDILNDIIVAIPDTASTINNTTDYIVVGYSNSRHGLFNGNNKDYYSKVLRYSSDLDLVTEK
;
A
#
# COMPACT_ATOMS: atom_id res chain seq x y z
N MET A 1 -12.53 -36.83 100.24
CA MET A 1 -11.58 -36.76 99.11
C MET A 1 -10.22 -36.28 99.62
N SER A 2 -9.19 -37.07 99.41
CA SER A 2 -7.88 -36.80 99.99
C SER A 2 -7.15 -35.66 99.27
N LYS A 3 -6.24 -34.93 99.93
CA LYS A 3 -5.40 -33.90 99.37
C LYS A 3 -4.62 -34.37 98.08
N LYS A 4 -4.44 -35.71 97.94
CA LYS A 4 -3.79 -36.34 96.76
C LYS A 4 -4.66 -36.32 95.48
N ASP A 5 -5.98 -36.45 95.66
CA ASP A 5 -6.91 -36.47 94.50
C ASP A 5 -7.10 -35.10 93.91
N ASN A 6 -7.13 -34.03 94.70
CA ASN A 6 -7.24 -32.67 94.27
C ASN A 6 -5.99 -32.21 93.47
N LYS A 7 -4.79 -32.74 93.91
CA LYS A 7 -3.53 -32.41 93.17
C LYS A 7 -3.46 -33.16 91.83
N LYS A 8 -3.99 -34.36 91.69
CA LYS A 8 -4.11 -35.10 90.42
C LYS A 8 -5.08 -34.41 89.43
N ILE A 9 -6.20 -33.91 89.90
CA ILE A 9 -7.22 -33.21 89.07
C ILE A 9 -6.67 -31.88 88.62
N LYS A 10 -5.96 -31.11 89.46
CA LYS A 10 -5.35 -29.85 89.12
C LYS A 10 -4.27 -30.04 88.03
N ASN A 11 -3.36 -31.04 88.21
CA ASN A 11 -2.33 -31.35 87.19
C ASN A 11 -2.91 -31.85 85.86
N LYS A 12 -4.04 -32.56 85.87
CA LYS A 12 -4.73 -33.03 84.65
C LYS A 12 -5.40 -31.85 83.91
N LYS A 13 -5.98 -30.87 84.64
CA LYS A 13 -6.56 -29.67 84.08
C LYS A 13 -5.49 -28.77 83.43
N GLU A 14 -4.38 -28.54 84.14
CA GLU A 14 -3.23 -27.76 83.57
C GLU A 14 -2.64 -28.40 82.31
N LYS A 15 -2.54 -29.76 82.30
CA LYS A 15 -2.04 -30.46 81.08
C LYS A 15 -3.00 -30.38 79.91
N VAL A 16 -4.32 -30.40 80.16
CA VAL A 16 -5.35 -30.22 79.13
C VAL A 16 -5.38 -28.78 78.60
N GLU A 17 -5.22 -27.78 79.50
CA GLU A 17 -5.12 -26.35 79.04
C GLU A 17 -3.87 -26.08 78.19
N LYS A 18 -2.73 -26.69 78.63
CA LYS A 18 -1.49 -26.56 77.84
C LYS A 18 -1.61 -27.18 76.44
N ILE A 19 -2.22 -28.36 76.31
CA ILE A 19 -2.47 -29.02 75.02
C ILE A 19 -3.45 -28.21 74.19
N LYS A 20 -4.49 -27.57 74.75
CA LYS A 20 -5.41 -26.69 74.04
C LYS A 20 -4.71 -25.42 73.57
N LYS A 21 -3.81 -24.84 74.35
CA LYS A 21 -3.03 -23.65 74.04
C LYS A 21 -2.01 -23.93 72.89
N ASP A 22 -1.32 -25.09 72.96
CA ASP A 22 -0.38 -25.52 71.93
C ASP A 22 -1.10 -25.80 70.58
N LYS A 23 -2.24 -26.52 70.60
CA LYS A 23 -3.07 -26.72 69.40
C LYS A 23 -3.62 -25.45 68.81
N ASN A 24 -3.90 -24.43 69.64
CA ASN A 24 -4.39 -23.13 69.16
C ASN A 24 -3.23 -22.33 68.52
N ILE A 25 -2.03 -22.37 69.05
CA ILE A 25 -0.81 -21.75 68.50
C ILE A 25 -0.46 -22.42 67.16
N ASP A 26 -0.53 -23.76 67.07
CA ASP A 26 -0.28 -24.50 65.83
C ASP A 26 -1.31 -24.17 64.75
N SER A 27 -2.61 -24.03 65.10
CA SER A 27 -3.65 -23.65 64.13
C SER A 27 -3.50 -22.21 63.62
N ILE A 28 -3.06 -21.27 64.48
CA ILE A 28 -2.78 -19.88 64.11
C ILE A 28 -1.54 -19.80 63.21
N SER A 29 -0.50 -20.57 63.53
CA SER A 29 0.71 -20.67 62.70
C SER A 29 0.40 -21.25 61.33
N PHE A 30 -0.40 -22.32 61.26
CA PHE A 30 -0.85 -22.92 60.01
C PHE A 30 -1.67 -21.95 59.14
N LYS A 31 -2.65 -21.22 59.72
CA LYS A 31 -3.45 -20.22 59.03
C LYS A 31 -2.58 -19.05 58.48
N ARG A 32 -1.57 -18.61 59.26
CA ARG A 32 -0.61 -17.59 58.79
C ARG A 32 0.23 -18.09 57.64
N LYS A 33 0.75 -19.31 57.69
CA LYS A 33 1.51 -19.94 56.61
C LYS A 33 0.65 -20.10 55.34
N ALA A 34 -0.59 -20.59 55.48
CA ALA A 34 -1.54 -20.73 54.39
C ALA A 34 -1.87 -19.36 53.71
N LYS A 35 -2.05 -18.29 54.51
CA LYS A 35 -2.27 -16.95 54.02
C LYS A 35 -1.04 -16.39 53.30
N LEU A 36 0.18 -16.68 53.80
CA LEU A 36 1.43 -16.28 53.15
C LEU A 36 1.64 -17.00 51.83
N ILE A 37 1.35 -18.29 51.75
CA ILE A 37 1.40 -19.10 50.53
C ILE A 37 0.38 -18.57 49.50
N GLY A 38 -0.87 -18.28 49.94
CA GLY A 38 -1.88 -17.70 49.07
C GLY A 38 -1.47 -16.32 48.50
N LEU A 39 -0.83 -15.48 49.35
CA LEU A 39 -0.29 -14.17 48.88
C LEU A 39 0.85 -14.37 47.88
N LEU A 40 1.74 -15.34 48.10
CA LEU A 40 2.84 -15.66 47.19
C LEU A 40 2.33 -16.18 45.85
N CYS A 41 1.31 -17.05 45.84
CA CYS A 41 0.67 -17.51 44.61
C CYS A 41 0.02 -16.38 43.85
N LEU A 42 -0.66 -15.44 44.51
CA LEU A 42 -1.26 -14.26 43.89
C LEU A 42 -0.19 -13.34 43.29
N THR A 43 0.95 -13.16 43.97
CA THR A 43 2.05 -12.34 43.42
C THR A 43 2.70 -13.01 42.19
N ILE A 44 2.85 -14.32 42.16
CA ILE A 44 3.37 -15.07 41.03
C ILE A 44 2.42 -14.90 39.81
N VAL A 45 1.13 -15.12 40.00
CA VAL A 45 0.12 -14.94 38.93
C VAL A 45 0.11 -13.49 38.40
N PHE A 46 0.27 -12.51 39.30
CA PHE A 46 0.33 -11.11 38.89
C PHE A 46 1.60 -10.77 38.09
N ILE A 47 2.74 -11.36 38.48
CA ILE A 47 4.00 -11.23 37.72
C ILE A 47 3.87 -11.91 36.36
N GLU A 48 3.28 -13.08 36.26
CA GLU A 48 3.04 -13.78 34.99
C GLU A 48 2.15 -12.95 34.05
N LEU A 49 1.08 -12.34 34.60
CA LEU A 49 0.21 -11.43 33.84
C LEU A 49 0.96 -10.19 33.34
N ILE A 50 1.83 -9.59 34.17
CA ILE A 50 2.68 -8.45 33.74
C ILE A 50 3.66 -8.90 32.67
N VAL A 51 4.31 -10.04 32.81
CA VAL A 51 5.25 -10.57 31.82
C VAL A 51 4.52 -10.87 30.50
N MET A 52 3.34 -11.47 30.54
CA MET A 52 2.51 -11.66 29.33
C MET A 52 2.11 -10.33 28.68
N LEU A 53 1.73 -9.33 29.48
CA LEU A 53 1.38 -8.01 28.98
C LEU A 53 2.59 -7.32 28.33
N VAL A 54 3.77 -7.41 28.96
CA VAL A 54 5.02 -6.86 28.41
C VAL A 54 5.42 -7.58 27.12
N ILE A 55 5.29 -8.91 27.08
CA ILE A 55 5.54 -9.70 25.85
C ILE A 55 4.55 -9.32 24.75
N HIS A 56 3.29 -9.11 25.08
CA HIS A 56 2.26 -8.67 24.12
C HIS A 56 2.58 -7.28 23.56
N ILE A 57 2.88 -6.31 24.43
CA ILE A 57 3.25 -4.94 24.05
C ILE A 57 4.55 -4.94 23.22
N THR A 58 5.56 -5.75 23.59
CA THR A 58 6.82 -5.80 22.82
C THR A 58 6.66 -6.53 21.48
N ARG A 59 5.73 -7.47 21.35
CA ARG A 59 5.37 -8.09 20.08
C ARG A 59 4.62 -7.12 19.16
N GLU A 60 3.64 -6.40 19.68
CA GLU A 60 2.93 -5.37 18.89
C GLU A 60 3.87 -4.25 18.42
N ASN A 61 4.86 -3.87 19.24
CA ASN A 61 5.87 -2.87 18.87
C ASN A 61 6.88 -3.34 17.79
N LYS A 62 6.90 -4.64 17.42
CA LYS A 62 7.73 -5.15 16.32
C LYS A 62 6.99 -5.21 14.97
N LEU A 63 5.67 -5.10 14.97
CA LEU A 63 4.86 -5.13 13.76
C LEU A 63 4.82 -3.74 13.13
N THR A 64 5.02 -3.69 11.82
CA THR A 64 4.79 -2.49 11.02
C THR A 64 3.35 -2.55 10.52
N TYR A 65 2.57 -1.53 10.86
CA TYR A 65 1.23 -1.37 10.30
C TYR A 65 1.33 -0.57 9.00
N ILE A 66 0.69 -1.07 7.96
CA ILE A 66 0.63 -0.44 6.65
C ILE A 66 -0.83 -0.15 6.34
N ASP A 67 -1.10 1.09 6.03
CA ASP A 67 -2.36 1.56 5.49
C ASP A 67 -2.00 2.51 4.35
N ALA A 68 -2.36 2.15 3.12
CA ALA A 68 -1.90 2.85 1.94
C ALA A 68 -3.02 2.99 0.91
N TYR A 69 -3.06 4.15 0.24
CA TYR A 69 -3.86 4.37 -0.96
C TYR A 69 -2.93 4.42 -2.17
N TYR A 70 -3.32 3.70 -3.22
CA TYR A 70 -2.52 3.56 -4.44
C TYR A 70 -3.10 4.30 -5.62
N ASN A 71 -4.42 4.38 -5.72
CA ASN A 71 -5.12 5.04 -6.82
C ASN A 71 -6.39 5.71 -6.35
N ILE A 72 -6.82 6.75 -7.09
CA ILE A 72 -8.08 7.44 -6.90
C ILE A 72 -8.74 7.71 -8.25
N SER A 73 -10.07 7.56 -8.32
CA SER A 73 -10.86 7.84 -9.51
C SER A 73 -12.11 8.65 -9.18
N ASN A 74 -12.54 9.51 -10.11
CA ASN A 74 -13.84 10.16 -10.04
C ASN A 74 -14.96 9.14 -10.30
N VAL A 75 -16.00 9.16 -9.47
CA VAL A 75 -17.20 8.33 -9.66
C VAL A 75 -18.21 9.06 -10.54
N ASP A 76 -18.49 10.30 -10.20
CA ASP A 76 -19.33 11.25 -10.91
C ASP A 76 -18.99 12.67 -10.37
N ASP A 77 -19.86 13.64 -10.57
CA ASP A 77 -19.64 15.01 -10.08
C ASP A 77 -19.81 15.17 -8.56
N SER A 78 -19.88 14.07 -7.80
CA SER A 78 -20.18 14.11 -6.36
C SER A 78 -19.25 13.26 -5.51
N TYR A 79 -18.58 12.26 -6.08
CA TYR A 79 -17.88 11.24 -5.30
C TYR A 79 -16.55 10.80 -5.92
N TYR A 80 -15.64 10.38 -5.06
CA TYR A 80 -14.39 9.70 -5.41
C TYR A 80 -14.42 8.25 -4.96
N ILE A 81 -13.67 7.39 -5.63
CA ILE A 81 -13.40 6.02 -5.22
C ILE A 81 -11.89 5.79 -5.14
N VAL A 82 -11.45 5.16 -4.07
CA VAL A 82 -10.03 4.96 -3.77
C VAL A 82 -9.73 3.48 -3.59
N ALA A 83 -8.67 3.02 -4.23
CA ALA A 83 -8.12 1.69 -4.06
C ALA A 83 -6.90 1.71 -3.13
N GLY A 84 -6.78 0.68 -2.30
CA GLY A 84 -5.66 0.58 -1.36
C GLY A 84 -5.61 -0.75 -0.63
N SER A 85 -4.80 -0.78 0.42
CA SER A 85 -4.68 -1.92 1.32
C SER A 85 -4.44 -1.47 2.76
N SER A 86 -4.74 -2.35 3.72
CA SER A 86 -4.50 -2.09 5.13
C SER A 86 -4.28 -3.38 5.91
N ASN A 87 -3.33 -3.39 6.84
CA ASN A 87 -3.18 -4.43 7.85
C ASN A 87 -3.51 -3.92 9.27
N PHE A 88 -4.20 -2.78 9.39
CA PHE A 88 -4.59 -2.19 10.67
C PHE A 88 -5.67 -2.99 11.38
N LYS A 89 -5.47 -3.19 12.70
CA LYS A 89 -6.40 -3.89 13.61
C LYS A 89 -7.76 -3.17 13.80
N HIS A 90 -7.89 -1.91 13.41
CA HIS A 90 -9.01 -1.04 13.73
C HIS A 90 -10.08 -0.88 12.66
N SER A 91 -10.00 -1.58 11.52
CA SER A 91 -11.18 -1.64 10.67
C SER A 91 -12.26 -2.43 11.40
N ARG A 92 -13.46 -1.89 11.53
CA ARG A 92 -14.59 -2.45 12.30
C ARG A 92 -15.07 -3.83 11.81
N TYR A 93 -14.36 -4.45 10.86
CA TYR A 93 -14.75 -5.64 10.11
C TYR A 93 -13.70 -6.74 10.10
N ASN A 94 -12.60 -6.62 10.84
CA ASN A 94 -11.52 -7.62 10.75
C ASN A 94 -11.46 -8.51 11.99
N GLU A 95 -11.95 -9.73 11.85
CA GLU A 95 -11.28 -10.86 12.48
C GLU A 95 -9.92 -11.01 11.76
N MET A 96 -8.89 -10.43 12.36
CA MET A 96 -7.53 -10.49 11.80
C MET A 96 -7.04 -11.93 11.89
N LYS A 97 -6.99 -12.60 10.75
CA LYS A 97 -6.27 -13.88 10.68
C LYS A 97 -4.78 -13.58 10.70
N THR A 98 -4.10 -14.08 11.73
CA THR A 98 -2.65 -14.09 11.79
C THR A 98 -2.17 -15.41 11.21
N TYR A 99 -1.20 -15.38 10.33
CA TYR A 99 -0.54 -16.57 9.85
C TYR A 99 0.92 -16.63 10.30
N LYS A 100 1.45 -17.83 10.42
CA LYS A 100 2.83 -18.05 10.83
C LYS A 100 3.69 -18.22 9.59
N TYR A 101 4.46 -17.20 9.27
CA TYR A 101 5.51 -17.33 8.27
C TYR A 101 6.69 -18.10 8.87
N LYS A 102 7.07 -19.20 8.26
CA LYS A 102 8.21 -20.03 8.68
C LYS A 102 9.42 -19.67 7.82
N ASN A 103 10.24 -18.77 8.29
CA ASN A 103 11.62 -18.67 7.83
C ASN A 103 12.46 -19.72 8.54
N ASP A 104 13.51 -20.26 7.94
CA ASP A 104 14.33 -21.38 8.43
C ASP A 104 14.85 -21.27 9.87
N LYS A 105 14.62 -20.15 10.55
CA LYS A 105 15.08 -19.88 11.94
C LYS A 105 14.04 -19.33 12.90
N GLU A 106 12.93 -18.70 12.46
CA GLU A 106 11.93 -18.12 13.38
C GLU A 106 10.52 -18.16 12.77
N THR A 107 9.52 -18.44 13.62
CA THR A 107 8.11 -18.31 13.26
C THR A 107 7.65 -16.90 13.59
N GLN A 108 7.38 -16.08 12.59
CA GLN A 108 6.83 -14.74 12.77
C GLN A 108 5.31 -14.78 12.59
N THR A 109 4.58 -14.09 13.48
CA THR A 109 3.16 -13.83 13.30
C THR A 109 3.03 -12.52 12.50
N ILE A 110 2.45 -12.59 11.31
CA ILE A 110 2.23 -11.44 10.43
C ILE A 110 0.73 -11.21 10.31
N TYR A 111 0.29 -9.96 10.36
CA TYR A 111 -1.09 -9.61 10.06
C TYR A 111 -1.27 -9.52 8.56
N ALA A 112 -2.28 -10.23 8.04
CA ALA A 112 -2.57 -10.19 6.61
C ALA A 112 -2.96 -8.78 6.18
N GLU A 113 -2.33 -8.29 5.12
CA GLU A 113 -2.73 -7.08 4.42
C GLU A 113 -4.04 -7.34 3.67
N LYS A 114 -5.02 -6.44 3.78
CA LYS A 114 -6.33 -6.57 3.14
C LYS A 114 -6.54 -5.46 2.14
N ALA A 115 -6.93 -5.85 0.94
CA ALA A 115 -7.38 -4.90 -0.08
C ALA A 115 -8.58 -4.11 0.42
N LYS A 116 -8.58 -2.80 0.22
CA LYS A 116 -9.66 -1.90 0.65
C LYS A 116 -10.14 -1.01 -0.48
N LEU A 117 -11.44 -0.72 -0.43
CA LEU A 117 -12.15 0.19 -1.31
C LEU A 117 -12.82 1.27 -0.47
N VAL A 118 -12.55 2.54 -0.75
CA VAL A 118 -13.09 3.66 0.02
C VAL A 118 -13.82 4.63 -0.91
N LYS A 119 -15.09 4.92 -0.62
CA LYS A 119 -15.86 5.96 -1.32
C LYS A 119 -15.87 7.21 -0.47
N LEU A 120 -15.53 8.33 -1.08
CA LEU A 120 -15.48 9.65 -0.45
C LEU A 120 -16.47 10.59 -1.12
N ASP A 121 -17.07 11.49 -0.35
CA ASP A 121 -17.74 12.67 -0.92
C ASP A 121 -16.73 13.70 -1.41
N LYS A 122 -17.21 14.77 -2.03
CA LYS A 122 -16.34 15.83 -2.58
C LYS A 122 -15.60 16.63 -1.49
N GLU A 123 -16.06 16.60 -0.23
CA GLU A 123 -15.40 17.15 0.94
C GLU A 123 -14.39 16.17 1.57
N LEU A 124 -14.17 15.02 0.94
CA LEU A 124 -13.30 13.91 1.38
C LEU A 124 -13.78 13.21 2.66
N ASN A 125 -15.06 13.28 3.02
CA ASN A 125 -15.59 12.46 4.10
C ASN A 125 -15.87 11.05 3.59
N VAL A 126 -15.56 10.05 4.42
CA VAL A 126 -15.77 8.64 4.10
C VAL A 126 -17.27 8.33 4.11
N ILE A 127 -17.79 7.90 2.95
CA ILE A 127 -19.16 7.39 2.81
C ILE A 127 -19.20 5.92 3.17
N PHE A 128 -18.30 5.14 2.62
CA PHE A 128 -18.04 3.77 3.03
C PHE A 128 -16.57 3.39 2.88
N GLU A 129 -16.16 2.44 3.71
CA GLU A 129 -14.92 1.68 3.54
C GLU A 129 -15.28 0.19 3.52
N LYS A 130 -14.78 -0.53 2.52
CA LYS A 130 -14.97 -1.96 2.35
C LYS A 130 -13.63 -2.65 2.24
N THR A 131 -13.52 -3.76 2.95
CA THR A 131 -12.35 -4.61 2.92
C THR A 131 -12.67 -5.89 2.15
N PHE A 132 -11.79 -6.31 1.26
CA PHE A 132 -11.93 -7.59 0.55
C PHE A 132 -11.71 -8.75 1.54
N VAL A 133 -12.67 -9.65 1.59
CA VAL A 133 -12.63 -10.80 2.51
C VAL A 133 -11.72 -11.88 1.91
N SER A 134 -10.53 -12.02 2.46
CA SER A 134 -9.55 -13.05 2.13
C SER A 134 -8.92 -13.59 3.40
N ASP A 135 -8.40 -14.82 3.39
CA ASP A 135 -7.68 -15.39 4.53
C ASP A 135 -6.24 -14.86 4.62
N TYR A 136 -5.63 -14.52 3.50
CA TYR A 136 -4.24 -14.09 3.34
C TYR A 136 -4.16 -12.70 2.73
N ASP A 137 -2.95 -12.27 2.37
CA ASP A 137 -2.69 -10.95 1.83
C ASP A 137 -3.49 -10.64 0.57
N SER A 138 -4.00 -9.43 0.49
CA SER A 138 -4.64 -8.87 -0.69
C SER A 138 -4.40 -7.38 -0.78
N CYS A 139 -4.39 -6.85 -2.01
CA CYS A 139 -4.20 -5.44 -2.28
C CYS A 139 -5.02 -5.03 -3.50
N PHE A 140 -5.66 -3.86 -3.49
CA PHE A 140 -6.17 -3.20 -4.68
C PHE A 140 -5.20 -2.10 -5.10
N TYR A 141 -4.72 -2.16 -6.33
CA TYR A 141 -3.83 -1.16 -6.91
C TYR A 141 -4.57 -0.11 -7.73
N ASP A 142 -5.73 -0.47 -8.30
CA ASP A 142 -6.52 0.46 -9.09
C ASP A 142 -8.01 0.14 -9.01
N VAL A 143 -8.86 1.15 -9.27
CA VAL A 143 -10.31 1.03 -9.29
C VAL A 143 -10.93 1.97 -10.31
N SER A 144 -11.93 1.48 -11.03
CA SER A 144 -12.72 2.29 -11.96
C SER A 144 -14.21 2.11 -11.76
N LYS A 145 -14.97 3.18 -12.01
CA LYS A 145 -16.43 3.14 -12.07
C LYS A 145 -16.89 2.42 -13.33
N VAL A 146 -17.93 1.62 -13.19
CA VAL A 146 -18.74 1.07 -14.27
C VAL A 146 -20.21 1.52 -14.08
N SER A 147 -21.07 1.20 -15.03
CA SER A 147 -22.47 1.68 -15.00
C SER A 147 -23.23 1.30 -13.73
N ASP A 148 -22.97 0.12 -13.17
CA ASP A 148 -23.67 -0.49 -12.04
C ASP A 148 -22.82 -0.64 -10.77
N GLY A 149 -21.61 -0.01 -10.72
CA GLY A 149 -20.75 -0.12 -9.55
C GLY A 149 -19.29 0.22 -9.81
N PHE A 150 -18.41 -0.57 -9.18
CA PHE A 150 -16.95 -0.39 -9.23
C PHE A 150 -16.27 -1.72 -9.53
N ILE A 151 -15.22 -1.67 -10.34
CA ILE A 151 -14.31 -2.79 -10.55
C ILE A 151 -12.93 -2.38 -10.00
N ALA A 152 -12.46 -3.10 -8.99
CA ALA A 152 -11.15 -2.94 -8.40
C ALA A 152 -10.24 -4.09 -8.83
N VAL A 153 -8.96 -3.79 -9.09
CA VAL A 153 -7.96 -4.75 -9.56
C VAL A 153 -6.73 -4.72 -8.68
N GLY A 154 -6.07 -5.86 -8.56
CA GLY A 154 -4.91 -5.99 -7.71
C GLY A 154 -4.35 -7.40 -7.65
N SER A 155 -3.97 -7.83 -6.44
CA SER A 155 -3.45 -9.19 -6.20
C SER A 155 -3.91 -9.75 -4.87
N TYR A 156 -3.88 -11.07 -4.72
CA TYR A 156 -4.15 -11.72 -3.46
C TYR A 156 -3.52 -13.12 -3.38
N VAL A 157 -3.35 -13.58 -2.15
CA VAL A 157 -2.95 -14.95 -1.81
C VAL A 157 -4.22 -15.70 -1.39
N TYR A 158 -4.55 -16.82 -2.04
CA TYR A 158 -5.76 -17.56 -1.74
C TYR A 158 -5.53 -18.83 -0.91
N GLU A 159 -4.29 -19.35 -0.86
CA GLU A 159 -3.94 -20.52 -0.07
C GLU A 159 -2.58 -20.38 0.64
N GLU A 160 -2.39 -21.10 1.76
CA GLU A 160 -1.16 -21.05 2.58
C GLU A 160 0.11 -21.45 1.80
N LYS A 161 -0.02 -22.32 0.82
CA LYS A 161 1.10 -22.76 -0.03
C LYS A 161 1.69 -21.59 -0.81
N GLN A 162 0.88 -20.65 -1.29
CA GLN A 162 1.35 -19.48 -2.01
C GLN A 162 2.18 -18.54 -1.12
N LEU A 163 1.87 -18.44 0.18
CA LEU A 163 2.69 -17.69 1.13
C LEU A 163 4.12 -18.24 1.22
N SER A 164 4.28 -19.56 1.23
CA SER A 164 5.59 -20.21 1.30
C SER A 164 6.41 -20.04 0.01
N LEU A 165 5.73 -19.83 -1.12
CA LEU A 165 6.31 -19.60 -2.43
C LEU A 165 6.43 -18.10 -2.76
N ASN A 166 5.90 -17.23 -1.90
CA ASN A 166 5.79 -15.78 -2.11
C ASN A 166 5.13 -15.46 -3.46
N THR A 167 4.03 -16.16 -3.77
CA THR A 167 3.27 -16.00 -5.03
C THR A 167 1.88 -15.46 -4.76
N ARG A 168 1.34 -14.72 -5.72
CA ARG A 168 0.01 -14.11 -5.68
C ARG A 168 -0.72 -14.37 -6.99
N ASP A 169 -2.04 -14.35 -6.93
CA ASP A 169 -2.90 -14.35 -8.11
C ASP A 169 -3.37 -12.93 -8.42
N GLY A 170 -3.59 -12.62 -9.68
CA GLY A 170 -4.27 -11.39 -10.09
C GLY A 170 -5.70 -11.39 -9.58
N LEU A 171 -6.12 -10.30 -8.93
CA LEU A 171 -7.44 -10.12 -8.33
C LEU A 171 -8.26 -9.11 -9.12
N ILE A 172 -9.50 -9.46 -9.42
CA ILE A 172 -10.55 -8.55 -9.88
C ILE A 172 -11.73 -8.69 -8.94
N ALA A 173 -12.28 -7.58 -8.44
CA ALA A 173 -13.45 -7.60 -7.57
C ALA A 173 -14.46 -6.53 -8.01
N LYS A 174 -15.74 -6.91 -8.09
CA LYS A 174 -16.83 -6.01 -8.43
C LYS A 174 -17.68 -5.72 -7.20
N TYR A 175 -18.00 -4.45 -7.03
CA TYR A 175 -18.89 -3.92 -6.00
C TYR A 175 -19.99 -3.09 -6.66
N ASP A 176 -21.18 -3.02 -6.07
CA ASP A 176 -22.23 -2.08 -6.49
C ASP A 176 -21.90 -0.64 -6.02
N LEU A 177 -22.76 0.34 -6.39
CA LEU A 177 -22.54 1.75 -6.05
C LEU A 177 -22.59 2.05 -4.54
N ASP A 178 -23.19 1.16 -3.73
CA ASP A 178 -23.26 1.23 -2.27
C ASP A 178 -22.10 0.46 -1.59
N GLY A 179 -21.20 -0.09 -2.38
CA GLY A 179 -20.05 -0.84 -1.91
C GLY A 179 -20.38 -2.25 -1.44
N LYS A 180 -21.52 -2.83 -1.84
CA LYS A 180 -21.80 -4.24 -1.61
C LYS A 180 -20.99 -5.08 -2.59
N PHE A 181 -20.26 -6.05 -2.06
CA PHE A 181 -19.53 -7.01 -2.87
C PHE A 181 -20.48 -7.82 -3.75
N LEU A 182 -20.20 -7.92 -5.03
CA LEU A 182 -20.97 -8.68 -6.02
C LEU A 182 -20.28 -9.97 -6.41
N TRP A 183 -19.04 -9.86 -6.89
CA TRP A 183 -18.22 -11.02 -7.28
C TRP A 183 -16.73 -10.68 -7.28
N SER A 184 -15.90 -11.71 -7.26
CA SER A 184 -14.46 -11.60 -7.58
C SER A 184 -14.05 -12.71 -8.54
N LYS A 185 -13.03 -12.42 -9.32
CA LYS A 185 -12.34 -13.36 -10.22
C LYS A 185 -10.87 -13.31 -9.90
N ASN A 186 -10.23 -14.45 -9.98
CA ASN A 186 -8.78 -14.54 -9.89
C ASN A 186 -8.21 -14.95 -11.25
N TYR A 187 -7.05 -14.43 -11.54
CA TYR A 187 -6.26 -14.81 -12.69
C TYR A 187 -5.11 -15.66 -12.19
N GLN A 188 -5.31 -16.99 -12.30
CA GLN A 188 -4.36 -17.99 -11.82
C GLN A 188 -3.36 -18.33 -12.89
N VAL A 189 -2.09 -18.18 -12.54
CA VAL A 189 -0.95 -18.69 -13.30
C VAL A 189 0.01 -19.39 -12.34
N LEU A 190 0.87 -20.25 -12.86
CA LEU A 190 1.95 -20.84 -12.04
C LEU A 190 2.98 -19.75 -11.73
N GLY A 191 2.75 -18.96 -10.68
CA GLY A 191 3.68 -17.92 -10.25
C GLY A 191 3.00 -16.67 -9.69
N ASP A 192 3.71 -15.55 -9.71
CA ASP A 192 3.24 -14.29 -9.14
C ASP A 192 2.55 -13.45 -10.22
N THR A 193 1.29 -13.10 -9.99
CA THR A 193 0.51 -12.21 -10.86
C THR A 193 -0.05 -11.04 -10.07
N GLU A 194 0.15 -9.84 -10.59
CA GLU A 194 -0.40 -8.62 -10.04
C GLU A 194 -1.01 -7.77 -11.15
N PHE A 195 -2.26 -7.36 -11.01
CA PHE A 195 -2.89 -6.36 -11.86
C PHE A 195 -2.64 -4.95 -11.30
N LYS A 196 -2.07 -4.06 -12.13
CA LYS A 196 -1.64 -2.72 -11.73
C LYS A 196 -2.63 -1.63 -12.10
N ARG A 197 -3.26 -1.72 -13.30
CA ARG A 197 -4.20 -0.72 -13.80
C ARG A 197 -5.38 -1.36 -14.49
N ILE A 198 -6.51 -0.62 -14.47
CA ILE A 198 -7.73 -0.94 -15.19
C ILE A 198 -8.10 0.20 -16.12
N LEU A 199 -8.50 -0.12 -17.34
CA LEU A 199 -9.03 0.79 -18.34
C LEU A 199 -10.42 0.31 -18.77
N ILE A 200 -11.44 1.14 -18.57
CA ILE A 200 -12.80 0.85 -19.05
C ILE A 200 -12.89 1.10 -20.53
N VAL A 201 -13.49 0.19 -21.26
CA VAL A 201 -13.77 0.27 -22.70
C VAL A 201 -15.26 0.01 -22.97
N ASP A 202 -15.74 0.24 -24.20
CA ASP A 202 -17.17 0.21 -24.52
C ASP A 202 -17.84 -1.14 -24.18
N ASP A 203 -17.14 -2.24 -24.39
CA ASP A 203 -17.65 -3.62 -24.26
C ASP A 203 -17.06 -4.40 -23.07
N GLY A 204 -16.41 -3.69 -22.12
CA GLY A 204 -15.82 -4.32 -20.96
C GLY A 204 -14.70 -3.49 -20.34
N PHE A 205 -13.64 -4.16 -19.93
CA PHE A 205 -12.47 -3.49 -19.34
C PHE A 205 -11.18 -4.25 -19.64
N ILE A 206 -10.08 -3.51 -19.66
CA ILE A 206 -8.74 -4.05 -19.84
C ILE A 206 -7.98 -3.90 -18.54
N VAL A 207 -7.29 -4.95 -18.11
CA VAL A 207 -6.36 -4.91 -16.99
C VAL A 207 -4.95 -5.18 -17.48
N ILE A 208 -3.99 -4.51 -16.88
CA ILE A 208 -2.56 -4.69 -17.14
C ILE A 208 -1.81 -4.92 -15.84
N GLY A 209 -0.64 -5.51 -15.94
CA GLY A 209 0.23 -5.75 -14.78
C GLY A 209 1.42 -6.65 -15.11
N GLN A 210 1.74 -7.56 -14.21
CA GLN A 210 2.79 -8.54 -14.38
C GLN A 210 2.30 -9.96 -14.15
N SER A 211 2.95 -10.93 -14.80
CA SER A 211 2.86 -12.35 -14.50
C SER A 211 4.24 -12.98 -14.66
N ILE A 212 4.73 -13.66 -13.63
CA ILE A 212 6.12 -14.15 -13.59
C ILE A 212 6.29 -15.54 -14.24
N TYR A 213 5.19 -16.31 -14.41
CA TYR A 213 5.24 -17.66 -14.98
C TYR A 213 4.20 -17.89 -16.07
N GLU A 214 4.42 -19.01 -16.83
CA GLU A 214 3.57 -19.42 -17.93
C GLU A 214 2.15 -19.78 -17.48
N ASN A 215 1.16 -19.28 -18.19
CA ASN A 215 -0.18 -19.87 -18.18
C ASN A 215 -0.28 -20.89 -19.32
N MET A 216 -0.41 -22.19 -18.98
CA MET A 216 -0.57 -23.26 -19.95
C MET A 216 -1.90 -23.21 -20.72
N GLU A 217 -2.89 -22.45 -20.24
CA GLU A 217 -4.23 -22.41 -20.84
C GLU A 217 -4.39 -21.37 -21.95
N ILE A 218 -3.49 -20.36 -22.06
CA ILE A 218 -3.66 -19.20 -22.95
C ILE A 218 -2.52 -19.08 -23.98
N GLY A 219 -1.96 -20.18 -24.41
CA GLY A 219 -1.06 -20.20 -25.60
C GLY A 219 0.42 -19.98 -25.31
N ASN A 220 1.25 -20.38 -26.24
CA ASN A 220 2.70 -20.49 -26.31
C ASN A 220 3.52 -19.30 -25.75
N HIS A 221 3.52 -19.03 -24.45
CA HIS A 221 4.33 -17.96 -23.86
C HIS A 221 5.36 -18.52 -22.89
N GLN A 222 6.60 -18.42 -23.28
CA GLN A 222 7.75 -18.81 -22.44
C GLN A 222 8.19 -17.63 -21.60
N ASN A 223 8.14 -17.80 -20.25
CA ASN A 223 8.74 -16.94 -19.23
C ASN A 223 8.04 -15.58 -19.01
N GLY A 224 7.45 -15.39 -17.85
CA GLY A 224 6.71 -14.26 -17.32
C GLY A 224 7.10 -12.84 -17.78
N GLY A 225 6.16 -11.93 -17.68
CA GLY A 225 6.35 -10.55 -18.16
C GLY A 225 5.15 -9.66 -17.93
N GLY A 226 5.09 -8.54 -18.63
CA GLY A 226 3.90 -7.69 -18.67
C GLY A 226 2.70 -8.46 -19.21
N ILE A 227 1.55 -8.30 -18.56
CA ILE A 227 0.30 -8.94 -18.97
C ILE A 227 -0.75 -7.88 -19.29
N ILE A 228 -1.54 -8.14 -20.34
CA ILE A 228 -2.72 -7.38 -20.71
C ILE A 228 -3.88 -8.34 -20.95
N VAL A 229 -5.02 -8.12 -20.28
CA VAL A 229 -6.19 -8.99 -20.37
C VAL A 229 -7.43 -8.13 -20.56
N LYS A 230 -8.26 -8.47 -21.54
CA LYS A 230 -9.58 -7.87 -21.74
C LYS A 230 -10.65 -8.78 -21.18
N TYR A 231 -11.54 -8.19 -20.41
CA TYR A 231 -12.71 -8.85 -19.82
C TYR A 231 -14.01 -8.17 -20.30
N ASP A 232 -15.11 -8.92 -20.35
CA ASP A 232 -16.44 -8.35 -20.36
C ASP A 232 -16.82 -7.79 -18.95
N PHE A 233 -17.96 -7.10 -18.82
CA PHE A 233 -18.40 -6.54 -17.52
C PHE A 233 -18.85 -7.61 -16.50
N ASP A 234 -18.99 -8.87 -16.91
CA ASP A 234 -19.26 -10.03 -16.04
C ASP A 234 -17.96 -10.69 -15.55
N GLY A 235 -16.79 -10.18 -15.99
CA GLY A 235 -15.48 -10.67 -15.62
C GLY A 235 -15.07 -11.96 -16.36
N ASN A 236 -15.63 -12.23 -17.54
CA ASN A 236 -15.16 -13.31 -18.40
C ASN A 236 -14.06 -12.79 -19.32
N VAL A 237 -12.99 -13.56 -19.48
CA VAL A 237 -11.88 -13.21 -20.36
C VAL A 237 -12.33 -13.22 -21.82
N ILE A 238 -12.17 -12.11 -22.53
CA ILE A 238 -12.37 -12.00 -23.97
C ILE A 238 -11.10 -12.39 -24.70
N TRP A 239 -9.99 -11.78 -24.32
CA TRP A 239 -8.64 -12.13 -24.78
C TRP A 239 -7.58 -11.76 -23.74
N SER A 240 -6.43 -12.41 -23.83
CA SER A 240 -5.28 -12.07 -23.01
C SER A 240 -3.99 -12.18 -23.81
N ASN A 241 -3.02 -11.35 -23.47
CA ASN A 241 -1.69 -11.40 -24.05
C ASN A 241 -0.64 -11.19 -22.97
N ASN A 242 0.44 -11.96 -23.07
CA ASN A 242 1.59 -11.83 -22.18
C ASN A 242 2.77 -11.30 -23.00
N PHE A 243 3.46 -10.31 -22.47
CA PHE A 243 4.66 -9.75 -23.05
C PHE A 243 5.86 -10.10 -22.19
N GLY A 244 6.61 -11.06 -22.62
CA GLY A 244 7.84 -11.49 -21.95
C GLY A 244 8.61 -12.50 -22.80
N GLY A 245 9.79 -12.67 -22.49
CA GLY A 245 10.71 -13.72 -22.87
C GLY A 245 11.52 -14.01 -21.62
N ASN A 246 12.76 -14.46 -21.69
CA ASN A 246 13.64 -14.67 -20.52
C ASN A 246 13.89 -13.43 -19.64
N LYS A 247 13.07 -12.37 -19.76
CA LYS A 247 13.19 -11.12 -19.05
C LYS A 247 11.82 -10.71 -18.53
N SER A 248 11.62 -10.80 -17.23
CA SER A 248 10.44 -10.27 -16.56
C SER A 248 10.25 -8.80 -16.93
N GLY A 249 9.01 -8.38 -17.16
CA GLY A 249 8.63 -6.99 -17.37
C GLY A 249 7.39 -6.69 -16.55
N ILE A 250 7.07 -5.43 -16.36
CA ILE A 250 5.88 -5.00 -15.66
C ILE A 250 5.20 -3.93 -16.51
N PHE A 251 3.90 -4.05 -16.74
CA PHE A 251 3.07 -2.97 -17.24
C PHE A 251 2.50 -2.18 -16.07
N GLU A 252 2.72 -0.88 -16.04
CA GLU A 252 2.34 0.00 -14.94
C GLU A 252 1.14 0.88 -15.25
N SER A 253 1.02 1.39 -16.48
CA SER A 253 -0.10 2.25 -16.89
C SER A 253 -0.44 2.07 -18.37
N ILE A 254 -1.67 2.46 -18.76
CA ILE A 254 -2.25 2.23 -20.08
C ILE A 254 -3.07 3.44 -20.54
N VAL A 255 -2.99 3.76 -21.83
CA VAL A 255 -3.88 4.73 -22.49
C VAL A 255 -4.53 4.11 -23.72
N MET A 256 -5.77 4.52 -24.00
CA MET A 256 -6.44 4.23 -25.26
C MET A 256 -5.99 5.21 -26.33
N VAL A 257 -5.70 4.70 -27.51
CA VAL A 257 -5.44 5.46 -28.73
C VAL A 257 -6.47 5.08 -29.81
N THR A 258 -6.52 5.81 -30.92
CA THR A 258 -7.55 5.61 -31.94
C THR A 258 -7.61 4.18 -32.48
N ASP A 259 -6.48 3.53 -32.64
CA ASP A 259 -6.32 2.19 -33.25
C ASP A 259 -5.99 1.08 -32.21
N GLY A 260 -6.10 1.36 -30.92
CA GLY A 260 -5.83 0.35 -29.88
C GLY A 260 -5.38 0.93 -28.55
N TYR A 261 -4.30 0.38 -27.99
CA TYR A 261 -3.82 0.71 -26.64
C TYR A 261 -2.30 0.86 -26.64
N ILE A 262 -1.80 1.80 -25.86
CA ILE A 262 -0.37 1.90 -25.56
C ILE A 262 -0.20 1.70 -24.04
N VAL A 263 0.64 0.75 -23.67
CA VAL A 263 1.01 0.48 -22.28
C VAL A 263 2.43 0.94 -22.03
N CYS A 264 2.68 1.47 -20.85
CA CYS A 264 4.01 1.79 -20.38
C CYS A 264 4.39 0.93 -19.17
N GLY A 265 5.69 0.81 -18.94
CA GLY A 265 6.20 0.04 -17.81
C GLY A 265 7.72 -0.09 -17.86
N LYS A 266 8.22 -1.23 -17.44
CA LYS A 266 9.66 -1.53 -17.42
C LYS A 266 9.95 -2.95 -17.86
N ASP A 267 11.14 -3.15 -18.40
CA ASP A 267 11.68 -4.50 -18.68
C ASP A 267 12.39 -5.11 -17.45
N ALA A 268 12.90 -6.31 -17.60
CA ALA A 268 13.65 -7.03 -16.55
C ALA A 268 14.92 -6.33 -16.06
N SER A 269 15.45 -5.42 -16.86
CA SER A 269 16.62 -4.61 -16.50
C SER A 269 16.22 -3.25 -15.87
N ASN A 270 14.92 -3.05 -15.62
CA ASN A 270 14.29 -1.81 -15.13
C ASN A 270 14.34 -0.64 -16.12
N TYR A 271 14.64 -0.86 -17.40
CA TYR A 271 14.53 0.20 -18.40
C TYR A 271 13.08 0.43 -18.80
N GLY A 272 12.76 1.68 -19.11
CA GLY A 272 11.45 2.07 -19.61
C GLY A 272 11.07 1.31 -20.88
N MET A 273 9.80 0.93 -20.99
CA MET A 273 9.25 0.17 -22.09
C MET A 273 7.88 0.70 -22.49
N LEU A 274 7.64 0.81 -23.80
CA LEU A 274 6.32 1.02 -24.39
C LEU A 274 5.95 -0.15 -25.27
N VAL A 275 4.69 -0.56 -25.23
CA VAL A 275 4.12 -1.59 -26.09
C VAL A 275 2.78 -1.10 -26.64
N LYS A 276 2.61 -1.19 -27.95
CA LYS A 276 1.33 -0.89 -28.62
C LYS A 276 0.62 -2.17 -29.00
N PHE A 277 -0.67 -2.20 -28.70
CA PHE A 277 -1.60 -3.27 -29.06
C PHE A 277 -2.73 -2.69 -29.93
N ASP A 278 -3.28 -3.48 -30.87
CA ASP A 278 -4.56 -3.18 -31.51
C ASP A 278 -5.75 -3.43 -30.56
N LYS A 279 -6.98 -3.21 -31.01
CA LYS A 279 -8.19 -3.41 -30.21
C LYS A 279 -8.49 -4.87 -29.91
N GLU A 280 -7.97 -5.77 -30.72
CA GLU A 280 -8.06 -7.24 -30.58
C GLU A 280 -6.97 -7.81 -29.66
N GLY A 281 -6.05 -6.96 -29.16
CA GLY A 281 -4.96 -7.35 -28.24
C GLY A 281 -3.72 -7.85 -28.98
N ASN A 282 -3.63 -7.78 -30.30
CA ASN A 282 -2.43 -8.14 -31.03
C ASN A 282 -1.35 -7.06 -30.86
N ARG A 283 -0.15 -7.47 -30.59
CA ARG A 283 0.98 -6.57 -30.42
C ARG A 283 1.41 -5.97 -31.76
N LEU A 284 1.37 -4.65 -31.88
CA LEU A 284 1.79 -3.93 -33.07
C LEU A 284 3.29 -3.61 -33.05
N TRP A 285 3.78 -3.06 -31.96
CA TRP A 285 5.18 -2.75 -31.75
C TRP A 285 5.61 -2.75 -30.28
N VAL A 286 6.92 -2.81 -30.07
CA VAL A 286 7.59 -2.71 -28.77
C VAL A 286 8.77 -1.75 -28.90
N LYS A 287 8.91 -0.86 -27.94
CA LYS A 287 10.06 0.03 -27.77
C LYS A 287 10.65 -0.17 -26.38
N ASN A 288 11.96 -0.36 -26.31
CA ASN A 288 12.72 -0.44 -25.08
C ASN A 288 13.74 0.71 -25.06
N TYR A 289 13.82 1.41 -23.94
CA TYR A 289 14.58 2.65 -23.84
C TYR A 289 15.87 2.49 -23.03
N ALA A 290 16.51 1.33 -23.06
CA ALA A 290 17.79 1.06 -22.44
C ALA A 290 18.89 2.08 -22.80
N ASN A 291 18.87 2.56 -24.03
CA ASN A 291 19.87 3.52 -24.53
C ASN A 291 19.58 4.97 -24.16
N THR A 292 18.45 5.25 -23.52
CA THR A 292 18.06 6.61 -23.10
C THR A 292 18.17 6.81 -21.60
N ASP A 293 18.68 5.81 -20.88
CA ASP A 293 18.74 5.76 -19.40
C ASP A 293 17.37 5.93 -18.71
N ALA A 294 16.26 5.84 -19.44
CA ALA A 294 14.91 5.89 -18.90
C ALA A 294 14.66 4.66 -18.02
N VAL A 295 14.24 4.87 -16.79
CA VAL A 295 14.08 3.82 -15.78
C VAL A 295 12.64 3.77 -15.29
N GLY A 296 11.97 2.66 -15.57
CA GLY A 296 10.68 2.34 -14.98
C GLY A 296 9.61 3.40 -15.20
N PHE A 297 8.94 3.38 -16.35
CA PHE A 297 7.76 4.22 -16.59
C PHE A 297 6.64 3.87 -15.61
N THR A 298 6.04 4.87 -14.95
CA THR A 298 5.08 4.70 -13.86
C THR A 298 3.65 5.05 -14.25
N ASP A 299 3.49 6.12 -15.03
CA ASP A 299 2.18 6.56 -15.50
C ASP A 299 2.28 7.14 -16.92
N ILE A 300 1.21 7.03 -17.71
CA ILE A 300 1.13 7.53 -19.08
C ILE A 300 -0.19 8.26 -19.30
N LYS A 301 -0.13 9.41 -19.93
CA LYS A 301 -1.30 10.17 -20.38
C LYS A 301 -1.13 10.59 -21.84
N LEU A 302 -2.25 10.70 -22.55
CA LEU A 302 -2.31 11.11 -23.95
C LEU A 302 -2.93 12.50 -24.07
N LYS A 303 -2.25 13.39 -24.78
CA LYS A 303 -2.79 14.70 -25.19
C LYS A 303 -2.16 15.12 -26.53
N ASP A 304 -3.01 15.55 -27.47
CA ASP A 304 -2.59 16.09 -28.78
C ASP A 304 -1.61 15.15 -29.52
N ASP A 305 -1.96 13.85 -29.58
CA ASP A 305 -1.15 12.76 -30.15
C ASP A 305 0.27 12.61 -29.57
N LYS A 306 0.48 13.12 -28.35
CA LYS A 306 1.72 12.96 -27.58
C LYS A 306 1.46 12.18 -26.31
N LEU A 307 2.37 11.28 -25.99
CA LEU A 307 2.40 10.48 -24.78
C LEU A 307 3.29 11.17 -23.75
N TYR A 308 2.73 11.58 -22.63
CA TYR A 308 3.45 12.12 -21.47
C TYR A 308 3.59 11.03 -20.43
N ILE A 309 4.83 10.71 -20.05
CA ILE A 309 5.14 9.56 -19.23
C ILE A 309 5.91 10.00 -17.97
N ALA A 310 5.31 9.76 -16.81
CA ALA A 310 5.99 9.91 -15.52
C ALA A 310 7.03 8.81 -15.34
N SER A 311 8.24 9.17 -14.87
CA SER A 311 9.36 8.24 -14.77
C SER A 311 10.49 8.79 -13.91
N SER A 312 11.60 8.09 -13.95
CA SER A 312 12.93 8.57 -13.59
C SER A 312 13.94 8.13 -14.65
N TYR A 313 15.13 8.73 -14.65
CA TYR A 313 16.21 8.28 -15.51
C TYR A 313 17.53 8.18 -14.72
N ASN A 314 18.40 7.28 -15.16
CA ASN A 314 19.69 7.06 -14.52
C ASN A 314 20.68 8.16 -14.95
N VAL A 315 21.27 8.86 -13.97
CA VAL A 315 22.22 9.95 -14.21
C VAL A 315 23.64 9.65 -13.76
N SER A 316 23.88 8.53 -13.06
CA SER A 316 25.18 8.18 -12.55
C SER A 316 25.45 6.68 -12.68
N ASN A 317 26.66 6.36 -13.19
CA ASN A 317 27.25 5.03 -13.19
C ASN A 317 28.50 4.98 -12.33
N GLU A 318 28.58 5.79 -11.28
CA GLU A 318 29.69 5.79 -10.34
C GLU A 318 29.82 4.43 -9.66
N LYS A 319 31.03 4.04 -9.32
CA LYS A 319 31.30 2.81 -8.57
C LYS A 319 31.75 3.16 -7.17
N ASN A 320 31.25 2.45 -6.18
CA ASN A 320 31.76 2.53 -4.83
C ASN A 320 33.16 1.87 -4.71
N GLU A 321 33.78 1.95 -3.53
CA GLU A 321 35.10 1.37 -3.24
C GLU A 321 35.18 -0.14 -3.48
N GLU A 322 34.04 -0.83 -3.42
CA GLU A 322 33.90 -2.27 -3.68
C GLU A 322 33.68 -2.58 -5.18
N GLY A 323 33.64 -1.56 -6.04
CA GLY A 323 33.40 -1.69 -7.48
C GLY A 323 31.95 -1.89 -7.88
N LYS A 324 30.99 -1.76 -6.94
CA LYS A 324 29.56 -1.84 -7.18
C LYS A 324 29.05 -0.54 -7.78
N THR A 325 28.29 -0.61 -8.88
CA THR A 325 27.68 0.57 -9.51
C THR A 325 26.67 1.20 -8.56
N LEU A 326 26.84 2.49 -8.32
CA LEU A 326 25.87 3.33 -7.61
C LEU A 326 24.98 3.98 -8.66
N PHE A 327 23.70 3.60 -8.66
CA PHE A 327 22.71 4.24 -9.52
C PHE A 327 22.12 5.43 -8.77
N LYS A 328 21.96 6.54 -9.48
CA LYS A 328 21.24 7.73 -9.04
C LYS A 328 20.18 8.04 -10.08
N TYR A 329 19.00 8.33 -9.64
CA TYR A 329 17.83 8.54 -10.50
C TYR A 329 17.27 9.95 -10.31
N ASP A 330 17.17 10.70 -11.38
CA ASP A 330 16.45 11.98 -11.41
C ASP A 330 15.01 11.76 -11.93
N ALA A 331 14.04 12.48 -11.40
CA ALA A 331 12.66 12.40 -11.88
C ALA A 331 12.53 13.01 -13.29
N CYS A 332 11.75 12.37 -14.16
CA CYS A 332 11.63 12.78 -15.54
C CYS A 332 10.21 12.57 -16.09
N ILE A 333 9.69 13.55 -16.84
CA ILE A 333 8.58 13.36 -17.76
C ILE A 333 9.19 13.16 -19.13
N PHE A 334 8.97 12.01 -19.75
CA PHE A 334 9.31 11.76 -21.14
C PHE A 334 8.11 12.06 -22.02
N VAL A 335 8.35 12.71 -23.15
CA VAL A 335 7.31 13.01 -24.17
C VAL A 335 7.63 12.23 -25.44
N TYR A 336 6.74 11.35 -25.85
CA TYR A 336 6.87 10.54 -27.06
C TYR A 336 5.73 10.81 -28.05
N ASP A 337 5.95 10.53 -29.33
CA ASP A 337 4.87 10.39 -30.29
C ASP A 337 4.15 9.03 -30.18
N LEU A 338 3.07 8.83 -30.96
CA LEU A 338 2.30 7.57 -30.96
C LEU A 338 3.07 6.38 -31.58
N ASN A 339 4.24 6.60 -32.18
CA ASN A 339 5.16 5.58 -32.67
C ASN A 339 6.24 5.23 -31.64
N GLY A 340 6.23 5.92 -30.47
CA GLY A 340 7.22 5.74 -29.41
C GLY A 340 8.57 6.39 -29.70
N GLU A 341 8.63 7.42 -30.57
CA GLU A 341 9.84 8.19 -30.77
C GLU A 341 9.88 9.35 -29.78
N LEU A 342 11.04 9.56 -29.14
CA LEU A 342 11.24 10.59 -28.14
C LEU A 342 11.18 11.98 -28.78
N LEU A 343 10.29 12.82 -28.29
CA LEU A 343 10.12 14.19 -28.71
C LEU A 343 10.80 15.18 -27.75
N ASP A 344 10.63 14.95 -26.44
CA ASP A 344 11.13 15.88 -25.42
C ASP A 344 11.23 15.19 -24.06
N LYS A 345 11.89 15.85 -23.06
CA LYS A 345 11.94 15.45 -21.68
C LYS A 345 12.01 16.64 -20.71
N ILE A 346 11.27 16.56 -19.62
CA ILE A 346 11.26 17.53 -18.53
C ILE A 346 11.86 16.84 -17.31
N THR A 347 12.91 17.41 -16.71
CA THR A 347 13.65 16.77 -15.63
C THR A 347 13.63 17.58 -14.35
N LEU A 348 13.55 16.87 -13.22
CA LEU A 348 13.78 17.41 -11.89
C LEU A 348 14.97 16.67 -11.28
N SER A 349 16.09 17.39 -11.11
CA SER A 349 17.38 16.81 -10.74
C SER A 349 17.81 17.26 -9.35
N GLY A 350 18.32 16.32 -8.57
CA GLY A 350 18.91 16.56 -7.25
C GLY A 350 20.18 15.70 -7.01
N ASN A 351 20.65 15.63 -5.77
CA ASN A 351 21.86 14.85 -5.42
C ASN A 351 21.58 13.39 -5.04
N ASN A 352 20.31 12.95 -5.04
CA ASN A 352 19.90 11.58 -4.70
C ASN A 352 18.74 11.14 -5.60
N ASP A 353 18.03 10.05 -5.22
CA ASP A 353 16.95 9.50 -6.03
C ASP A 353 15.70 10.37 -5.98
N ASP A 354 15.17 10.70 -7.15
CA ASP A 354 13.94 11.44 -7.36
C ASP A 354 13.05 10.69 -8.34
N ARG A 355 11.73 10.75 -8.16
CA ARG A 355 10.77 10.01 -8.99
C ARG A 355 9.45 10.74 -9.14
N PHE A 356 8.92 10.72 -10.37
CA PHE A 356 7.54 11.04 -10.66
C PHE A 356 6.69 9.77 -10.65
N ASN A 357 5.53 9.80 -9.96
CA ASN A 357 4.65 8.65 -9.79
C ASN A 357 3.41 8.71 -10.69
N SER A 358 2.71 9.84 -10.72
CA SER A 358 1.50 10.03 -11.52
C SER A 358 1.36 11.46 -11.98
N LEU A 359 0.69 11.69 -13.10
CA LEU A 359 0.49 13.02 -13.70
C LEU A 359 -0.92 13.19 -14.27
N ILE A 360 -1.35 14.45 -14.37
CA ILE A 360 -2.52 14.87 -15.11
C ILE A 360 -2.14 15.97 -16.12
N LEU A 361 -2.85 16.00 -17.23
CA LEU A 361 -2.65 16.98 -18.31
C LEU A 361 -3.85 17.93 -18.36
N LEU A 362 -3.62 19.20 -18.07
CA LEU A 362 -4.60 20.27 -18.22
C LEU A 362 -4.37 21.00 -19.55
N ASP A 363 -5.21 21.98 -19.87
CA ASP A 363 -5.08 22.69 -21.16
C ASP A 363 -3.74 23.38 -21.31
N ASN A 364 -3.23 24.01 -20.26
CA ASN A 364 -2.04 24.85 -20.28
C ASN A 364 -0.89 24.38 -19.39
N LYS A 365 -1.06 23.26 -18.68
CA LYS A 365 -0.04 22.77 -17.75
C LYS A 365 -0.14 21.27 -17.48
N ILE A 366 0.98 20.71 -17.03
CA ILE A 366 1.13 19.36 -16.48
C ILE A 366 1.18 19.50 -14.97
N VAL A 367 0.38 18.71 -14.25
CA VAL A 367 0.51 18.60 -12.78
C VAL A 367 0.97 17.18 -12.45
N ILE A 368 2.01 17.08 -11.63
CA ILE A 368 2.67 15.81 -11.34
C ILE A 368 2.94 15.65 -9.86
N VAL A 369 2.82 14.42 -9.38
CA VAL A 369 3.18 14.02 -8.01
C VAL A 369 4.31 13.02 -8.01
N GLY A 370 5.09 13.03 -6.95
CA GLY A 370 6.22 12.12 -6.79
C GLY A 370 6.89 12.28 -5.43
N TYR A 371 8.13 11.84 -5.37
CA TYR A 371 8.95 11.99 -4.16
C TYR A 371 10.41 12.28 -4.50
N THR A 372 11.13 12.85 -3.53
CA THR A 372 12.56 13.10 -3.58
C THR A 372 13.27 12.54 -2.35
N LYS A 373 14.51 12.10 -2.53
CA LYS A 373 15.49 11.86 -1.47
C LYS A 373 16.63 12.88 -1.53
N SER A 374 16.56 13.86 -2.43
CA SER A 374 17.61 14.85 -2.65
C SER A 374 17.52 16.00 -1.65
N SER A 375 18.66 16.49 -1.22
CA SER A 375 18.77 17.63 -0.29
C SER A 375 18.96 18.97 -0.97
N ASP A 376 19.36 18.97 -2.23
CA ASP A 376 19.73 20.15 -3.02
C ASP A 376 18.75 20.49 -4.16
N ILE A 377 17.69 19.71 -4.27
CA ILE A 377 16.63 19.96 -5.24
C ILE A 377 15.95 21.30 -4.95
N LYS A 378 15.67 22.09 -5.99
CA LYS A 378 15.14 23.46 -5.85
C LYS A 378 13.62 23.43 -5.62
N LEU A 379 13.20 22.88 -4.50
CA LEU A 379 11.83 22.88 -4.01
C LEU A 379 11.80 23.51 -2.62
N ASP A 380 11.05 24.58 -2.46
CA ASP A 380 10.91 25.25 -1.16
C ASP A 380 10.13 24.36 -0.17
N GLY A 381 10.56 24.38 1.09
CA GLY A 381 9.87 23.65 2.15
C GLY A 381 10.35 22.23 2.42
N LEU A 382 11.38 21.74 1.72
CA LEU A 382 12.01 20.45 1.99
C LEU A 382 12.57 20.40 3.43
N LYS A 383 12.29 19.30 4.11
CA LYS A 383 12.82 19.01 5.47
C LYS A 383 13.77 17.82 5.42
N TYR A 384 14.76 17.89 4.53
CA TYR A 384 15.66 16.79 4.23
C TYR A 384 16.13 16.03 5.48
N LYS A 385 16.03 14.70 5.38
CA LYS A 385 16.70 13.76 6.27
C LYS A 385 17.28 12.63 5.43
N GLU A 386 18.48 12.25 5.74
CA GLU A 386 19.18 11.18 5.07
C GLU A 386 18.34 9.89 5.00
N ASN A 387 18.24 9.32 3.80
CA ASN A 387 17.49 8.10 3.49
C ASN A 387 15.96 8.16 3.69
N MET A 388 15.38 9.35 3.77
CA MET A 388 13.91 9.53 3.83
C MET A 388 13.39 10.11 2.53
N THR A 389 12.12 9.82 2.22
CA THR A 389 11.44 10.38 1.06
C THR A 389 10.54 11.52 1.49
N GLU A 390 10.58 12.64 0.77
CA GLU A 390 9.58 13.70 0.86
C GLU A 390 8.80 13.79 -0.44
N SER A 391 7.50 13.90 -0.36
CA SER A 391 6.63 14.00 -1.52
C SER A 391 6.49 15.44 -1.99
N PHE A 392 6.13 15.58 -3.24
CA PHE A 392 5.82 16.87 -3.84
C PHE A 392 4.67 16.79 -4.83
N ILE A 393 4.05 17.94 -5.08
CA ILE A 393 3.20 18.24 -6.22
C ILE A 393 3.84 19.41 -6.98
N ILE A 394 3.96 19.29 -8.30
CA ILE A 394 4.62 20.30 -9.15
C ILE A 394 3.77 20.55 -10.37
N GLU A 395 3.72 21.82 -10.78
CA GLU A 395 3.13 22.27 -12.04
C GLU A 395 4.23 22.69 -13.01
N TYR A 396 4.16 22.17 -14.23
CA TYR A 396 5.00 22.56 -15.36
C TYR A 396 4.13 23.09 -16.50
N ASP A 397 4.63 24.07 -17.27
CA ASP A 397 4.09 24.30 -18.60
C ASP A 397 4.58 23.19 -19.57
N TYR A 398 4.03 23.18 -20.78
CA TYR A 398 4.40 22.17 -21.79
C TYR A 398 5.80 22.38 -22.39
N ASP A 399 6.45 23.51 -22.13
CA ASP A 399 7.85 23.79 -22.48
C ASP A 399 8.83 23.36 -21.36
N GLY A 400 8.33 22.77 -20.28
CA GLY A 400 9.13 22.22 -19.16
C GLY A 400 9.55 23.25 -18.12
N LYS A 401 8.99 24.45 -18.13
CA LYS A 401 9.22 25.44 -17.10
C LYS A 401 8.34 25.13 -15.89
N MET A 402 8.95 24.98 -14.71
CA MET A 402 8.23 24.87 -13.45
C MET A 402 7.46 26.17 -13.16
N LEU A 403 6.14 26.05 -13.01
CA LEU A 403 5.22 27.14 -12.72
C LEU A 403 5.00 27.30 -11.22
N ASN A 404 4.79 26.18 -10.53
CA ASN A 404 4.50 26.15 -9.11
C ASN A 404 4.90 24.80 -8.51
N HIS A 405 5.08 24.73 -7.21
CA HIS A 405 5.32 23.47 -6.48
C HIS A 405 4.92 23.56 -5.02
N LYS A 406 4.66 22.40 -4.41
CA LYS A 406 4.46 22.23 -2.97
C LYS A 406 5.08 20.93 -2.51
N VAL A 407 5.80 21.00 -1.41
CA VAL A 407 6.34 19.82 -0.72
C VAL A 407 5.34 19.37 0.35
N TYR A 408 5.08 18.06 0.37
CA TYR A 408 4.30 17.40 1.41
C TYR A 408 5.20 16.38 2.09
N GLY A 409 5.47 16.57 3.33
CA GLY A 409 6.31 15.67 4.06
C GLY A 409 6.63 16.14 5.48
N GLY A 410 7.35 15.33 6.21
CA GLY A 410 7.74 15.60 7.59
C GLY A 410 9.10 15.07 7.91
N THR A 411 9.15 14.22 8.93
CA THR A 411 10.44 13.72 9.44
C THR A 411 10.75 12.29 9.02
N LYS A 412 9.91 11.69 8.18
CA LYS A 412 9.98 10.29 7.73
C LYS A 412 9.60 10.19 6.26
N ASN A 413 9.23 8.98 5.81
CA ASN A 413 8.85 8.73 4.42
C ASN A 413 7.42 9.19 4.15
N ASP A 414 7.27 9.95 3.08
CA ASP A 414 6.02 10.41 2.54
C ASP A 414 6.01 10.10 1.04
N ILE A 415 4.94 9.47 0.55
CA ILE A 415 4.81 9.07 -0.84
C ILE A 415 3.41 9.41 -1.33
N LEU A 416 3.34 10.23 -2.37
CA LEU A 416 2.14 10.51 -3.13
C LEU A 416 2.14 9.62 -4.37
N ASN A 417 1.08 8.79 -4.50
CA ASN A 417 1.01 7.75 -5.51
C ASN A 417 0.23 8.17 -6.74
N ASP A 418 -0.89 8.89 -6.56
CA ASP A 418 -1.79 9.22 -7.66
C ASP A 418 -2.44 10.59 -7.48
N ILE A 419 -2.83 11.20 -8.60
CA ILE A 419 -3.42 12.53 -8.66
C ILE A 419 -4.55 12.59 -9.68
N ILE A 420 -5.65 13.26 -9.31
CA ILE A 420 -6.76 13.59 -10.20
C ILE A 420 -7.18 15.04 -10.05
N VAL A 421 -7.92 15.54 -11.04
CA VAL A 421 -8.64 16.80 -10.91
C VAL A 421 -9.77 16.62 -9.91
N ALA A 422 -9.88 17.55 -8.97
CA ALA A 422 -10.97 17.55 -8.00
C ALA A 422 -12.32 17.86 -8.68
N ILE A 423 -13.38 17.25 -8.15
CA ILE A 423 -14.74 17.63 -8.50
C ILE A 423 -14.94 19.09 -8.10
N PRO A 424 -15.38 19.96 -9.05
CA PRO A 424 -15.55 21.39 -8.77
C PRO A 424 -16.55 21.61 -7.62
N ASP A 425 -16.23 22.49 -6.70
CA ASP A 425 -17.16 23.05 -5.75
C ASP A 425 -17.71 24.40 -6.26
N THR A 426 -18.63 25.00 -5.52
CA THR A 426 -19.23 26.29 -5.90
C THR A 426 -18.19 27.40 -6.03
N ALA A 427 -17.17 27.40 -5.15
CA ALA A 427 -16.10 28.41 -5.18
C ALA A 427 -15.19 28.23 -6.39
N SER A 428 -14.75 26.99 -6.68
CA SER A 428 -13.93 26.66 -7.86
C SER A 428 -14.67 26.97 -9.15
N THR A 429 -15.96 26.68 -9.23
CA THR A 429 -16.79 26.97 -10.41
C THR A 429 -16.93 28.48 -10.65
N ILE A 430 -17.13 29.29 -9.60
CA ILE A 430 -17.24 30.74 -9.69
C ILE A 430 -15.91 31.37 -10.12
N ASN A 431 -14.81 30.89 -9.54
CA ASN A 431 -13.47 31.46 -9.77
C ASN A 431 -12.75 30.84 -10.98
N ASN A 432 -13.34 29.84 -11.64
CA ASN A 432 -12.74 29.06 -12.74
C ASN A 432 -11.36 28.48 -12.33
N THR A 433 -11.27 27.94 -11.10
CA THR A 433 -10.05 27.32 -10.55
C THR A 433 -10.17 25.81 -10.60
N THR A 434 -9.03 25.14 -10.69
CA THR A 434 -8.95 23.67 -10.76
C THR A 434 -8.16 23.16 -9.56
N ASP A 435 -8.87 22.58 -8.59
CA ASP A 435 -8.26 21.90 -7.45
C ASP A 435 -7.82 20.47 -7.83
N TYR A 436 -6.98 19.88 -6.98
CA TYR A 436 -6.44 18.52 -7.15
C TYR A 436 -6.72 17.67 -5.93
N ILE A 437 -7.00 16.38 -6.17
CA ILE A 437 -7.00 15.36 -5.12
C ILE A 437 -5.82 14.45 -5.36
N VAL A 438 -5.08 14.19 -4.29
CA VAL A 438 -3.88 13.36 -4.29
C VAL A 438 -4.03 12.28 -3.23
N VAL A 439 -3.60 11.08 -3.54
CA VAL A 439 -3.59 9.96 -2.58
C VAL A 439 -2.20 9.37 -2.42
N GLY A 440 -1.98 8.79 -1.24
CA GLY A 440 -0.71 8.16 -0.93
C GLY A 440 -0.65 7.63 0.49
N TYR A 441 0.54 7.61 1.07
CA TYR A 441 0.77 7.20 2.45
C TYR A 441 1.96 7.92 3.08
N SER A 442 1.95 7.99 4.41
CA SER A 442 2.98 8.67 5.19
C SER A 442 3.25 7.94 6.50
N ASN A 443 4.51 7.86 6.92
CA ASN A 443 4.87 7.52 8.30
C ASN A 443 5.51 8.70 9.06
N SER A 444 5.42 9.88 8.51
CA SER A 444 5.81 11.13 9.16
C SER A 444 4.84 11.53 10.26
N ARG A 445 5.34 12.21 11.28
CA ARG A 445 4.50 12.82 12.30
C ARG A 445 4.04 14.18 11.83
N HIS A 446 2.75 14.28 11.48
CA HIS A 446 2.10 15.52 11.12
C HIS A 446 0.89 15.78 12.03
N GLY A 447 0.75 16.99 12.56
CA GLY A 447 -0.43 17.46 13.27
C GLY A 447 -0.89 16.56 14.41
N LEU A 448 -2.12 16.07 14.35
CA LEU A 448 -2.77 15.26 15.39
C LEU A 448 -2.36 13.77 15.41
N PHE A 449 -1.60 13.31 14.43
CA PHE A 449 -1.19 11.90 14.36
C PHE A 449 0.08 11.65 15.18
N ASN A 450 -0.10 11.21 16.43
CA ASN A 450 0.94 10.61 17.27
C ASN A 450 1.20 9.15 16.88
N GLY A 451 1.40 8.86 15.59
CA GLY A 451 1.76 7.53 15.12
C GLY A 451 3.11 7.10 15.71
N ASN A 452 3.26 5.81 15.97
CA ASN A 452 4.56 5.18 16.27
C ASN A 452 5.42 5.26 14.99
N ASN A 453 6.67 5.67 15.08
CA ASN A 453 7.59 5.97 13.96
C ASN A 453 7.81 4.85 12.91
N LYS A 454 7.02 3.77 12.94
CA LYS A 454 7.14 2.61 12.06
C LYS A 454 5.92 2.41 11.17
N ASP A 455 4.76 2.95 11.55
CA ASP A 455 3.51 2.66 10.87
C ASP A 455 3.27 3.65 9.74
N TYR A 456 2.74 3.16 8.62
CA TYR A 456 2.30 3.96 7.48
C TYR A 456 0.79 4.18 7.55
N TYR A 457 0.36 5.39 7.22
CA TYR A 457 -1.04 5.81 7.23
C TYR A 457 -1.41 6.34 5.86
N SER A 458 -2.53 5.89 5.33
CA SER A 458 -3.08 6.39 4.08
C SER A 458 -3.41 7.87 4.17
N LYS A 459 -3.27 8.58 3.06
CA LYS A 459 -3.51 10.01 2.92
C LYS A 459 -4.37 10.30 1.72
N VAL A 460 -5.35 11.18 1.91
CA VAL A 460 -6.08 11.87 0.85
C VAL A 460 -5.95 13.35 1.08
N LEU A 461 -5.42 14.07 0.11
CA LEU A 461 -5.11 15.49 0.19
C LEU A 461 -5.86 16.24 -0.90
N ARG A 462 -6.49 17.37 -0.56
CA ARG A 462 -7.01 18.34 -1.53
C ARG A 462 -6.11 19.56 -1.57
N TYR A 463 -5.62 19.88 -2.74
CA TYR A 463 -4.87 21.10 -3.03
C TYR A 463 -5.71 22.04 -3.89
N SER A 464 -5.62 23.33 -3.61
CA SER A 464 -6.16 24.37 -4.48
C SER A 464 -5.37 24.48 -5.79
N SER A 465 -5.88 25.26 -6.75
CA SER A 465 -5.17 25.60 -7.98
C SER A 465 -3.81 26.28 -7.76
N ASP A 466 -3.61 26.90 -6.59
CA ASP A 466 -2.35 27.54 -6.20
C ASP A 466 -1.43 26.62 -5.39
N LEU A 467 -1.77 25.33 -5.33
CA LEU A 467 -1.12 24.29 -4.55
C LEU A 467 -1.12 24.53 -3.02
N ASP A 468 -2.08 25.26 -2.49
CA ASP A 468 -2.29 25.34 -1.05
C ASP A 468 -3.08 24.11 -0.58
N LEU A 469 -2.63 23.49 0.52
CA LEU A 469 -3.32 22.35 1.12
C LEU A 469 -4.65 22.82 1.75
N VAL A 470 -5.75 22.38 1.15
CA VAL A 470 -7.13 22.74 1.60
C VAL A 470 -7.63 21.75 2.63
N THR A 471 -7.43 20.44 2.37
CA THR A 471 -7.92 19.37 3.26
C THR A 471 -6.94 18.22 3.29
N GLU A 472 -6.76 17.62 4.46
CA GLU A 472 -6.02 16.37 4.70
C GLU A 472 -6.89 15.39 5.47
N LYS A 473 -6.96 14.13 5.01
CA LYS A 473 -7.67 13.02 5.66
C LYS A 473 -6.76 11.79 5.78
#